data_19257291f1d62ff5a179b0930b07948c
#
_entry.id   19257291f1d62ff5a179b0930b07948c
#
_cell.length_a   1.000
_cell.length_b   1.000
_cell.length_c   1.000
_cell.angle_alpha   90.00
_cell.angle_beta   90.00
_cell.angle_gamma   90.00
#
_symmetry.space_group_name_H-M   'P 1'
#
loop_
_entity.id
_entity.type
_entity.pdbx_description
1 polymer ?
#
loop_
_entity_poly.entity_id
_entity_poly.type
_entity_poly.pdbx_seq_one_letter_code
_entity_poly.pdbx_strand_id
1 'polypeptide(L)'
;MQQGSDADAGPTVHGSDAHGGVAQETAAPSRLKRAAGKDGRWHAVVAAWPLLPVLVVQAVLSIRLLHADTAFQDEALYLWAGHLQWAHWLHGASAPPFPYYFSGAPVIYPPLGALADSVGGLAGARALSLVFMLGGTVLVWATTQRLFGRRAAFFAAALFAVLGPTLHLGAFATYDAMALLLIALAAWCVVRAGPRGDAAGWMIGAGAALALANATAYSSVLFDLFVIALAVLVAWPTAGGRVAARRAAVMAVVTAALLTAALLIGGGSYLAGFERTTLARVPGSESALSVLGDSWSWAGLIFVLAVCGVVISWTGRHGWAETALLAVMAVAVLAGPAEQARLHTAASLNKHVGLGAWFAAIAAGYALDRFIAAAPAGRIQTLTTGACVIALAFPIVLGASQSWQFSTSWPNATSFIAVLRPLAAQTTGPMLVEDPSIAEYYLPQGTNWRRWSSTRNIVLPSGASAGNPTSQGIVGAGNPATFARYIREGYFTLAALNFTDTTALDHMIASALRRNHYRPVQVVPYGTELPPVGQGTYVIYRPEPGK
;
A
#
# COMPACT_ATOMS: atom_id res chain seq x y z
N MET A 1 16.40 86.33 -0.61
CA MET A 1 16.81 87.11 0.61
C MET A 1 17.53 86.11 1.48
N GLN A 2 18.80 86.15 1.34
CA GLN A 2 19.84 86.61 2.23
C GLN A 2 20.05 85.63 3.39
N GLN A 3 21.15 84.87 3.37
CA GLN A 3 22.47 85.26 3.92
C GLN A 3 22.45 85.00 5.43
N GLY A 4 23.39 84.36 6.03
CA GLY A 4 24.82 84.09 5.84
C GLY A 4 25.27 83.44 7.13
N SER A 5 26.28 82.66 7.02
CA SER A 5 27.68 82.93 7.31
C SER A 5 28.10 82.68 8.74
N ASP A 6 29.04 81.82 8.81
CA ASP A 6 30.42 81.80 9.35
C ASP A 6 30.64 81.23 10.77
N ALA A 7 31.39 80.15 10.84
CA ALA A 7 32.78 80.00 11.29
C ALA A 7 33.00 80.22 12.77
N ASP A 8 33.67 79.45 13.58
CA ASP A 8 35.08 79.14 13.55
C ASP A 8 35.52 78.27 14.77
N ALA A 9 36.56 77.49 14.58
CA ALA A 9 37.61 77.08 15.48
C ALA A 9 37.33 76.28 16.78
N GLY A 10 37.98 75.13 16.82
CA GLY A 10 38.35 74.36 18.01
C GLY A 10 39.26 75.07 19.00
N PRO A 11 39.96 74.43 19.95
CA PRO A 11 40.50 73.05 19.96
C PRO A 11 40.48 72.32 21.33
N THR A 12 40.87 71.03 21.29
CA THR A 12 41.61 70.21 22.27
C THR A 12 41.23 70.11 23.72
N VAL A 13 41.19 68.91 24.28
CA VAL A 13 42.19 68.27 25.21
C VAL A 13 41.52 67.18 26.08
N HIS A 14 42.11 65.99 26.01
CA HIS A 14 42.26 64.91 27.00
C HIS A 14 41.22 64.62 28.09
N GLY A 15 40.86 63.33 28.21
CA GLY A 15 40.37 62.70 29.45
C GLY A 15 39.99 61.24 29.23
N SER A 16 40.91 60.36 29.59
CA SER A 16 40.69 58.93 29.83
C SER A 16 39.56 58.71 30.83
N ASP A 17 38.74 57.69 30.58
CA ASP A 17 38.54 56.66 31.59
C ASP A 17 37.66 55.52 31.05
N ALA A 18 38.07 54.33 31.44
CA ALA A 18 37.51 53.04 31.15
C ALA A 18 36.13 52.77 31.81
N HIS A 19 35.19 52.24 31.08
CA HIS A 19 34.21 51.32 31.68
C HIS A 19 33.78 50.28 30.63
N GLY A 20 33.92 49.00 31.07
CA GLY A 20 33.69 47.81 30.30
C GLY A 20 32.26 47.63 29.79
N GLY A 21 32.13 47.56 28.50
CA GLY A 21 30.93 47.06 27.80
C GLY A 21 31.11 45.58 27.49
N VAL A 22 30.33 44.75 28.15
CA VAL A 22 30.20 43.31 27.84
C VAL A 22 29.71 43.16 26.42
N ALA A 23 30.59 42.80 25.51
CA ALA A 23 30.24 42.36 24.15
C ALA A 23 29.55 41.00 24.24
N GLN A 24 28.25 40.97 23.99
CA GLN A 24 27.53 39.75 23.68
C GLN A 24 28.09 39.20 22.35
N GLU A 25 28.92 38.20 22.47
CA GLU A 25 29.44 37.39 21.37
C GLU A 25 28.29 36.54 20.83
N THR A 26 27.66 36.99 19.74
CA THR A 26 26.77 36.18 18.92
C THR A 26 27.59 35.11 18.23
N ALA A 27 27.70 33.95 18.87
CA ALA A 27 28.32 32.77 18.27
C ALA A 27 27.54 32.31 17.06
N ALA A 28 28.06 32.60 15.88
CA ALA A 28 27.62 32.01 14.61
C ALA A 28 27.91 30.49 14.63
N PRO A 29 27.01 29.63 14.15
CA PRO A 29 27.24 28.20 14.05
C PRO A 29 28.10 27.87 12.81
N SER A 30 29.42 27.99 12.99
CA SER A 30 30.40 27.55 11.98
C SER A 30 31.18 26.33 12.44
N ARG A 31 30.54 25.15 12.55
CA ARG A 31 31.26 23.86 12.64
C ARG A 31 30.44 22.72 12.09
N LEU A 32 30.22 22.68 10.78
CA LEU A 32 29.74 21.49 10.07
C LEU A 32 30.33 21.43 8.64
N LYS A 33 31.67 21.55 8.57
CA LYS A 33 32.43 21.16 7.37
C LYS A 33 33.74 20.54 7.84
N ARG A 34 33.78 19.20 7.87
CA ARG A 34 34.91 18.28 7.64
C ARG A 34 34.78 17.02 8.47
N ALA A 35 34.19 15.98 7.87
CA ALA A 35 34.53 14.59 8.09
C ALA A 35 33.83 13.76 7.01
N ALA A 36 34.23 13.95 5.74
CA ALA A 36 33.92 13.01 4.66
C ALA A 36 35.12 12.09 4.50
N GLY A 37 35.40 11.29 5.52
CA GLY A 37 36.37 10.23 5.51
C GLY A 37 35.69 8.89 5.88
N LYS A 38 36.42 7.78 5.81
CA LYS A 38 35.95 6.42 6.11
C LYS A 38 35.20 6.31 7.45
N ASP A 39 35.43 7.22 8.39
CA ASP A 39 34.75 7.35 9.69
C ASP A 39 33.26 7.73 9.57
N GLY A 40 32.84 8.41 8.52
CA GLY A 40 31.45 8.82 8.32
C GLY A 40 30.48 7.62 8.13
N ARG A 41 30.95 6.50 7.58
CA ARG A 41 30.15 5.28 7.42
C ARG A 41 29.90 4.58 8.75
N TRP A 42 30.91 4.48 9.62
CA TRP A 42 30.77 3.90 10.95
C TRP A 42 29.83 4.73 11.85
N HIS A 43 29.92 6.06 11.80
CA HIS A 43 29.01 6.93 12.50
C HIS A 43 27.57 6.82 12.01
N ALA A 44 27.33 6.59 10.71
CA ALA A 44 25.99 6.35 10.17
C ALA A 44 25.43 5.01 10.62
N VAL A 45 26.22 3.94 10.65
CA VAL A 45 25.82 2.61 11.13
C VAL A 45 25.51 2.65 12.64
N VAL A 46 26.39 3.24 13.44
CA VAL A 46 26.17 3.44 14.90
C VAL A 46 24.96 4.36 15.16
N ALA A 47 24.61 5.24 14.21
CA ALA A 47 23.46 6.10 14.30
C ALA A 47 22.12 5.38 14.06
N ALA A 48 22.13 4.31 13.29
CA ALA A 48 20.93 3.56 12.88
C ALA A 48 20.68 2.30 13.73
N TRP A 49 21.57 1.97 14.68
CA TRP A 49 21.45 0.72 15.45
C TRP A 49 20.10 0.54 16.16
N PRO A 50 19.36 1.58 16.65
CA PRO A 50 18.05 1.37 17.27
C PRO A 50 16.95 0.95 16.27
N LEU A 51 17.17 1.10 14.97
CA LEU A 51 16.26 0.60 13.93
C LEU A 51 16.30 -0.92 13.80
N LEU A 52 17.47 -1.54 14.03
CA LEU A 52 17.66 -2.97 13.84
C LEU A 52 16.67 -3.82 14.64
N PRO A 53 16.48 -3.64 15.97
CA PRO A 53 15.49 -4.41 16.72
C PRO A 53 14.06 -4.20 16.20
N VAL A 54 13.71 -3.02 15.71
CA VAL A 54 12.39 -2.76 15.10
C VAL A 54 12.19 -3.61 13.84
N LEU A 55 13.19 -3.64 12.95
CA LEU A 55 13.14 -4.46 11.73
C LEU A 55 13.12 -5.96 12.05
N VAL A 56 13.86 -6.40 13.07
CA VAL A 56 13.85 -7.80 13.51
C VAL A 56 12.47 -8.19 14.04
N VAL A 57 11.85 -7.36 14.89
CA VAL A 57 10.50 -7.62 15.42
C VAL A 57 9.49 -7.69 14.27
N GLN A 58 9.52 -6.73 13.34
CA GLN A 58 8.64 -6.74 12.16
C GLN A 58 8.85 -8.01 11.32
N ALA A 59 10.11 -8.36 11.02
CA ALA A 59 10.43 -9.52 10.23
C ALA A 59 9.93 -10.81 10.90
N VAL A 60 10.21 -11.01 12.18
CA VAL A 60 9.77 -12.19 12.94
C VAL A 60 8.24 -12.31 12.94
N LEU A 61 7.54 -11.20 13.20
CA LEU A 61 6.08 -11.19 13.24
C LEU A 61 5.43 -11.39 11.86
N SER A 62 6.06 -10.94 10.76
CA SER A 62 5.56 -11.18 9.41
C SER A 62 5.95 -12.57 8.87
N ILE A 63 7.16 -13.07 9.16
CA ILE A 63 7.62 -14.40 8.69
C ILE A 63 6.69 -15.52 9.19
N ARG A 64 6.17 -15.43 10.41
CA ARG A 64 5.22 -16.40 10.94
C ARG A 64 3.93 -16.52 10.11
N LEU A 65 3.59 -15.47 9.32
CA LEU A 65 2.39 -15.40 8.51
C LEU A 65 2.60 -15.93 7.07
N LEU A 66 3.85 -16.16 6.63
CA LEU A 66 4.14 -16.54 5.25
C LEU A 66 3.46 -17.85 4.84
N HIS A 67 3.19 -18.73 5.81
CA HIS A 67 2.55 -20.03 5.63
C HIS A 67 1.20 -20.13 6.37
N ALA A 68 0.59 -19.00 6.77
CA ALA A 68 -0.62 -19.00 7.61
C ALA A 68 -1.82 -19.65 6.91
N ASP A 69 -1.94 -19.46 5.59
CA ASP A 69 -3.00 -20.03 4.76
C ASP A 69 -2.55 -20.20 3.30
N THR A 70 -3.41 -20.86 2.48
CA THR A 70 -3.29 -20.90 1.02
C THR A 70 -3.39 -19.49 0.43
N ALA A 71 -3.12 -19.33 -0.87
CA ALA A 71 -3.23 -18.03 -1.51
C ALA A 71 -4.65 -17.44 -1.37
N PHE A 72 -4.72 -16.17 -1.00
CA PHE A 72 -5.94 -15.38 -1.16
C PHE A 72 -6.21 -15.14 -2.66
N GLN A 73 -7.46 -14.84 -3.01
CA GLN A 73 -7.89 -14.57 -4.38
C GLN A 73 -6.96 -13.57 -5.11
N ASP A 74 -6.65 -12.43 -4.49
CA ASP A 74 -5.76 -11.42 -5.08
C ASP A 74 -4.32 -11.96 -5.27
N GLU A 75 -3.78 -12.69 -4.28
CA GLU A 75 -2.45 -13.29 -4.39
C GLU A 75 -2.39 -14.28 -5.57
N ALA A 76 -3.36 -15.19 -5.61
CA ALA A 76 -3.48 -16.18 -6.68
C ALA A 76 -3.57 -15.52 -8.07
N LEU A 77 -4.46 -14.52 -8.21
CA LEU A 77 -4.65 -13.78 -9.45
C LEU A 77 -3.37 -13.06 -9.90
N TYR A 78 -2.67 -12.37 -8.98
CA TYR A 78 -1.48 -11.60 -9.36
C TYR A 78 -0.29 -12.49 -9.70
N LEU A 79 -0.08 -13.56 -8.95
CA LEU A 79 1.00 -14.50 -9.23
C LEU A 79 0.75 -15.25 -10.53
N TRP A 80 -0.46 -15.78 -10.73
CA TRP A 80 -0.86 -16.40 -11.99
C TRP A 80 -0.70 -15.46 -13.19
N ALA A 81 -1.18 -14.23 -13.08
CA ALA A 81 -1.02 -13.22 -14.14
C ALA A 81 0.46 -12.93 -14.43
N GLY A 82 1.30 -12.88 -13.42
CA GLY A 82 2.74 -12.70 -13.58
C GLY A 82 3.40 -13.84 -14.33
N HIS A 83 3.03 -15.10 -14.03
CA HIS A 83 3.52 -16.26 -14.78
C HIS A 83 3.08 -16.22 -16.25
N LEU A 84 1.84 -15.84 -16.53
CA LEU A 84 1.35 -15.69 -17.91
C LEU A 84 2.03 -14.51 -18.62
N GLN A 85 2.36 -13.41 -17.93
CA GLN A 85 3.13 -12.31 -18.51
C GLN A 85 4.53 -12.76 -18.92
N TRP A 86 5.24 -13.50 -18.09
CA TRP A 86 6.53 -14.08 -18.45
C TRP A 86 6.42 -15.02 -19.64
N ALA A 87 5.42 -15.92 -19.65
CA ALA A 87 5.17 -16.81 -20.79
C ALA A 87 4.85 -16.03 -22.08
N HIS A 88 4.11 -14.92 -21.96
CA HIS A 88 3.83 -14.05 -23.10
C HIS A 88 5.10 -13.38 -23.65
N TRP A 89 5.92 -12.78 -22.77
CA TRP A 89 7.12 -12.06 -23.18
C TRP A 89 8.23 -12.98 -23.74
N LEU A 90 8.38 -14.18 -23.17
CA LEU A 90 9.45 -15.08 -23.54
C LEU A 90 9.07 -16.05 -24.68
N HIS A 91 7.79 -16.39 -24.80
CA HIS A 91 7.33 -17.45 -25.71
C HIS A 91 6.14 -17.05 -26.60
N GLY A 92 5.67 -15.82 -26.53
CA GLY A 92 4.51 -15.35 -27.29
C GLY A 92 3.18 -16.02 -26.89
N ALA A 93 3.11 -16.62 -25.69
CA ALA A 93 1.88 -17.25 -25.20
C ALA A 93 0.74 -16.23 -25.08
N SER A 94 -0.50 -16.67 -25.35
CA SER A 94 -1.66 -15.80 -25.17
C SER A 94 -1.90 -15.52 -23.69
N ALA A 95 -2.21 -14.26 -23.35
CA ALA A 95 -2.56 -13.84 -21.99
C ALA A 95 -3.95 -13.17 -21.98
N PRO A 96 -4.69 -13.23 -20.86
CA PRO A 96 -5.92 -12.46 -20.68
C PRO A 96 -5.70 -10.96 -20.80
N PRO A 97 -6.75 -10.17 -21.05
CA PRO A 97 -6.67 -8.70 -21.03
C PRO A 97 -6.60 -8.19 -19.59
N PHE A 98 -5.51 -8.49 -18.88
CA PHE A 98 -5.32 -8.18 -17.48
C PHE A 98 -5.62 -6.73 -17.06
N PRO A 99 -5.38 -5.69 -17.89
CA PRO A 99 -5.75 -4.32 -17.52
C PRO A 99 -7.20 -4.14 -17.08
N TYR A 100 -8.13 -4.99 -17.57
CA TYR A 100 -9.54 -4.95 -17.17
C TYR A 100 -9.84 -5.51 -15.78
N TYR A 101 -8.91 -6.28 -15.19
CA TYR A 101 -9.15 -7.01 -13.93
C TYR A 101 -8.39 -6.41 -12.76
N PHE A 102 -7.38 -5.58 -13.03
CA PHE A 102 -6.45 -5.08 -12.03
C PHE A 102 -6.72 -3.62 -11.68
N SER A 103 -6.67 -3.29 -10.39
CA SER A 103 -6.64 -1.91 -9.89
C SER A 103 -5.20 -1.37 -9.84
N GLY A 104 -4.40 -1.69 -10.85
CA GLY A 104 -3.01 -1.33 -11.06
C GLY A 104 -2.52 -1.88 -12.40
N ALA A 105 -1.33 -1.50 -12.84
CA ALA A 105 -0.74 -2.01 -14.08
C ALA A 105 -0.25 -3.46 -13.89
N PRO A 106 -0.79 -4.43 -14.66
CA PRO A 106 -0.45 -5.84 -14.50
C PRO A 106 1.01 -6.18 -14.86
N VAL A 107 1.72 -5.26 -15.50
CA VAL A 107 3.12 -5.42 -15.94
C VAL A 107 4.16 -5.00 -14.89
N ILE A 108 3.74 -4.52 -13.71
CA ILE A 108 4.66 -4.01 -12.67
C ILE A 108 4.87 -5.07 -11.60
N TYR A 109 3.95 -5.20 -10.64
CA TYR A 109 4.09 -6.13 -9.53
C TYR A 109 3.93 -7.60 -9.93
N PRO A 110 2.91 -8.02 -10.74
CA PRO A 110 2.68 -9.42 -11.02
C PRO A 110 3.90 -10.17 -11.56
N PRO A 111 4.69 -9.65 -12.53
CA PRO A 111 5.91 -10.35 -12.97
C PRO A 111 6.98 -10.48 -11.87
N LEU A 112 7.12 -9.49 -10.98
CA LEU A 112 8.05 -9.55 -9.85
C LEU A 112 7.59 -10.59 -8.81
N GLY A 113 6.29 -10.61 -8.51
CA GLY A 113 5.68 -11.59 -7.63
C GLY A 113 5.84 -13.01 -8.16
N ALA A 114 5.57 -13.23 -9.45
CA ALA A 114 5.74 -14.54 -10.10
C ALA A 114 7.20 -15.01 -10.13
N LEU A 115 8.17 -14.09 -10.26
CA LEU A 115 9.59 -14.43 -10.16
C LEU A 115 9.93 -14.94 -8.75
N ALA A 116 9.47 -14.25 -7.71
CA ALA A 116 9.67 -14.65 -6.33
C ALA A 116 8.94 -15.97 -6.01
N ASP A 117 7.74 -16.17 -6.56
CA ASP A 117 6.96 -17.38 -6.48
C ASP A 117 7.68 -18.57 -7.16
N SER A 118 8.32 -18.35 -8.31
CA SER A 118 9.11 -19.40 -9.00
C SER A 118 10.29 -19.89 -8.16
N VAL A 119 10.83 -19.06 -7.25
CA VAL A 119 11.97 -19.42 -6.40
C VAL A 119 11.53 -20.09 -5.09
N GLY A 120 10.47 -19.59 -4.45
CA GLY A 120 10.07 -20.00 -3.11
C GLY A 120 8.59 -20.30 -2.95
N GLY A 121 7.84 -20.48 -4.04
CA GLY A 121 6.39 -20.63 -4.00
C GLY A 121 5.70 -19.39 -3.42
N LEU A 122 4.47 -19.56 -2.97
CA LEU A 122 3.70 -18.49 -2.34
C LEU A 122 4.46 -17.78 -1.20
N ALA A 123 5.20 -18.56 -0.40
CA ALA A 123 6.01 -18.00 0.69
C ALA A 123 7.14 -17.10 0.16
N GLY A 124 7.74 -17.42 -0.99
CA GLY A 124 8.71 -16.56 -1.67
C GLY A 124 8.11 -15.24 -2.14
N ALA A 125 6.92 -15.27 -2.75
CA ALA A 125 6.19 -14.08 -3.15
C ALA A 125 5.78 -13.20 -1.95
N ARG A 126 5.33 -13.81 -0.85
CA ARG A 126 5.04 -13.12 0.42
C ARG A 126 6.31 -12.52 1.05
N ALA A 127 7.45 -13.22 0.97
CA ALA A 127 8.73 -12.70 1.45
C ALA A 127 9.21 -11.48 0.65
N LEU A 128 8.90 -11.38 -0.65
CA LEU A 128 9.14 -10.17 -1.43
C LEU A 128 8.35 -8.97 -0.88
N SER A 129 7.10 -9.18 -0.50
CA SER A 129 6.29 -8.13 0.16
C SER A 129 6.88 -7.73 1.51
N LEU A 130 7.47 -8.67 2.27
CA LEU A 130 8.19 -8.35 3.50
C LEU A 130 9.38 -7.42 3.23
N VAL A 131 10.16 -7.67 2.18
CA VAL A 131 11.28 -6.79 1.80
C VAL A 131 10.79 -5.38 1.51
N PHE A 132 9.68 -5.22 0.79
CA PHE A 132 9.08 -3.92 0.53
C PHE A 132 8.63 -3.23 1.83
N MET A 133 7.98 -3.94 2.74
CA MET A 133 7.50 -3.38 4.00
C MET A 133 8.64 -3.02 4.96
N LEU A 134 9.71 -3.82 5.03
CA LEU A 134 10.92 -3.46 5.77
C LEU A 134 11.55 -2.18 5.20
N GLY A 135 11.60 -2.06 3.86
CA GLY A 135 12.02 -0.83 3.18
C GLY A 135 11.14 0.38 3.56
N GLY A 136 9.83 0.20 3.61
CA GLY A 136 8.87 1.21 4.07
C GLY A 136 9.16 1.68 5.51
N THR A 137 9.48 0.74 6.41
CA THR A 137 9.86 1.04 7.82
C THR A 137 11.21 1.77 7.91
N VAL A 138 12.20 1.39 7.09
CA VAL A 138 13.46 2.15 6.98
C VAL A 138 13.19 3.59 6.54
N LEU A 139 12.26 3.79 5.61
CA LEU A 139 11.91 5.14 5.13
C LEU A 139 11.10 5.94 6.15
N VAL A 140 10.23 5.31 6.99
CA VAL A 140 9.63 5.97 8.16
C VAL A 140 10.72 6.49 9.09
N TRP A 141 11.66 5.62 9.48
CA TRP A 141 12.80 6.00 10.31
C TRP A 141 13.57 7.18 9.70
N ALA A 142 14.01 7.04 8.44
CA ALA A 142 14.87 8.01 7.79
C ALA A 142 14.18 9.39 7.66
N THR A 143 12.90 9.39 7.28
CA THR A 143 12.07 10.59 7.15
C THR A 143 11.88 11.27 8.51
N THR A 144 11.48 10.51 9.53
CA THR A 144 11.24 11.05 10.87
C THR A 144 12.52 11.53 11.51
N GLN A 145 13.63 10.79 11.35
CA GLN A 145 14.94 11.20 11.88
C GLN A 145 15.38 12.55 11.33
N ARG A 146 15.14 12.78 10.04
CA ARG A 146 15.53 14.03 9.39
C ARG A 146 14.65 15.21 9.81
N LEU A 147 13.37 14.96 10.05
CA LEU A 147 12.41 16.00 10.46
C LEU A 147 12.48 16.30 11.97
N PHE A 148 12.54 15.28 12.80
CA PHE A 148 12.27 15.39 14.25
C PHE A 148 13.32 14.71 15.13
N GLY A 149 14.34 14.07 14.55
CA GLY A 149 15.44 13.46 15.30
C GLY A 149 15.25 11.97 15.60
N ARG A 150 16.27 11.36 16.23
CA ARG A 150 16.38 9.89 16.36
C ARG A 150 15.33 9.25 17.27
N ARG A 151 15.00 9.91 18.39
CA ARG A 151 14.04 9.36 19.37
C ARG A 151 12.64 9.32 18.76
N ALA A 152 12.21 10.40 18.08
CA ALA A 152 10.97 10.41 17.29
C ALA A 152 10.97 9.31 16.23
N ALA A 153 12.09 9.12 15.51
CA ALA A 153 12.23 8.10 14.47
C ALA A 153 12.08 6.67 15.02
N PHE A 154 12.64 6.40 16.20
CA PHE A 154 12.49 5.10 16.85
C PHE A 154 11.01 4.77 17.11
N PHE A 155 10.28 5.68 17.74
CA PHE A 155 8.87 5.46 18.06
C PHE A 155 8.00 5.40 16.79
N ALA A 156 8.26 6.24 15.80
CA ALA A 156 7.55 6.21 14.52
C ALA A 156 7.72 4.86 13.82
N ALA A 157 8.97 4.40 13.68
CA ALA A 157 9.25 3.12 13.06
C ALA A 157 8.69 1.94 13.85
N ALA A 158 8.81 1.97 15.19
CA ALA A 158 8.29 0.91 16.06
C ALA A 158 6.76 0.79 15.96
N LEU A 159 6.03 1.92 16.06
CA LEU A 159 4.57 1.92 15.95
C LEU A 159 4.10 1.43 14.56
N PHE A 160 4.75 1.89 13.48
CA PHE A 160 4.42 1.46 12.14
C PHE A 160 4.72 -0.03 11.91
N ALA A 161 5.89 -0.49 12.33
CA ALA A 161 6.37 -1.86 12.11
C ALA A 161 5.47 -2.93 12.73
N VAL A 162 4.83 -2.63 13.88
CA VAL A 162 4.02 -3.60 14.62
C VAL A 162 2.51 -3.44 14.39
N LEU A 163 2.09 -2.52 13.55
CA LEU A 163 0.68 -2.35 13.21
C LEU A 163 0.16 -3.60 12.49
N GLY A 164 -1.05 -4.08 12.83
CA GLY A 164 -1.64 -5.27 12.21
C GLY A 164 -1.67 -5.22 10.68
N PRO A 165 -2.18 -4.14 10.06
CA PRO A 165 -2.09 -3.93 8.61
C PRO A 165 -0.66 -3.98 8.04
N THR A 166 0.33 -3.40 8.71
CA THR A 166 1.73 -3.42 8.27
C THR A 166 2.32 -4.83 8.27
N LEU A 167 2.07 -5.59 9.34
CA LEU A 167 2.54 -6.97 9.48
C LEU A 167 1.89 -7.89 8.45
N HIS A 168 0.58 -7.73 8.21
CA HIS A 168 -0.15 -8.48 7.20
C HIS A 168 0.38 -8.17 5.80
N LEU A 169 0.53 -6.89 5.42
CA LEU A 169 1.10 -6.50 4.12
C LEU A 169 2.52 -7.06 3.90
N GLY A 170 3.30 -7.23 4.97
CA GLY A 170 4.61 -7.88 4.91
C GLY A 170 4.56 -9.41 4.71
N ALA A 171 3.37 -10.01 4.64
CA ALA A 171 3.18 -11.43 4.42
C ALA A 171 2.04 -11.71 3.43
N PHE A 172 1.77 -10.76 2.54
CA PHE A 172 0.66 -10.82 1.59
C PHE A 172 1.16 -10.46 0.19
N ALA A 173 1.10 -11.41 -0.75
CA ALA A 173 1.71 -11.29 -2.07
C ALA A 173 0.87 -10.45 -3.02
N THR A 174 0.71 -9.15 -2.69
CA THR A 174 -0.01 -8.17 -3.50
C THR A 174 0.82 -6.93 -3.76
N TYR A 175 0.41 -6.12 -4.72
CA TYR A 175 1.12 -4.90 -5.12
C TYR A 175 1.13 -3.80 -4.04
N ASP A 176 0.32 -3.91 -2.99
CA ASP A 176 0.12 -2.85 -1.99
C ASP A 176 1.39 -2.55 -1.18
N ALA A 177 2.18 -3.58 -0.84
CA ALA A 177 3.46 -3.41 -0.14
C ALA A 177 4.48 -2.64 -0.99
N MET A 178 4.52 -2.90 -2.31
CA MET A 178 5.37 -2.18 -3.26
C MET A 178 4.90 -0.74 -3.42
N ALA A 179 3.60 -0.50 -3.54
CA ALA A 179 3.02 0.83 -3.65
C ALA A 179 3.34 1.68 -2.42
N LEU A 180 3.22 1.12 -1.21
CA LEU A 180 3.59 1.79 0.04
C LEU A 180 5.08 2.18 0.05
N LEU A 181 5.97 1.27 -0.32
CA LEU A 181 7.40 1.57 -0.41
C LEU A 181 7.67 2.75 -1.35
N LEU A 182 6.99 2.81 -2.49
CA LEU A 182 7.17 3.87 -3.50
C LEU A 182 6.63 5.22 -3.02
N ILE A 183 5.46 5.25 -2.34
CA ILE A 183 4.95 6.46 -1.68
C ILE A 183 5.94 6.94 -0.60
N ALA A 184 6.44 6.03 0.22
CA ALA A 184 7.42 6.32 1.25
C ALA A 184 8.73 6.86 0.66
N LEU A 185 9.18 6.30 -0.49
CA LEU A 185 10.34 6.77 -1.22
C LEU A 185 10.13 8.19 -1.77
N ALA A 186 8.96 8.48 -2.31
CA ALA A 186 8.61 9.82 -2.77
C ALA A 186 8.66 10.84 -1.61
N ALA A 187 8.05 10.52 -0.48
CA ALA A 187 8.09 11.35 0.72
C ALA A 187 9.53 11.54 1.24
N TRP A 188 10.33 10.48 1.23
CA TRP A 188 11.76 10.56 1.57
C TRP A 188 12.54 11.48 0.63
N CYS A 189 12.34 11.37 -0.69
CA CYS A 189 12.98 12.27 -1.67
C CYS A 189 12.66 13.74 -1.37
N VAL A 190 11.40 14.04 -1.04
CA VAL A 190 10.96 15.38 -0.65
C VAL A 190 11.75 15.90 0.57
N VAL A 191 11.82 15.11 1.63
CA VAL A 191 12.51 15.49 2.86
C VAL A 191 14.03 15.55 2.66
N ARG A 192 14.56 14.70 1.80
CA ARG A 192 16.00 14.65 1.48
C ARG A 192 16.47 15.86 0.70
N ALA A 193 15.62 16.46 -0.12
CA ALA A 193 15.93 17.67 -0.90
C ALA A 193 16.40 18.83 -0.02
N GLY A 194 15.96 18.90 1.23
CA GLY A 194 16.39 19.94 2.18
C GLY A 194 16.08 21.36 1.72
N PRO A 195 16.46 22.37 2.51
CA PRO A 195 16.17 23.77 2.20
C PRO A 195 17.09 24.39 1.15
N ARG A 196 18.35 23.92 1.06
CA ARG A 196 19.40 24.50 0.20
C ARG A 196 20.09 23.39 -0.58
N GLY A 197 19.93 23.37 -1.88
CA GLY A 197 20.63 22.43 -2.75
C GLY A 197 19.90 22.23 -4.06
N ASP A 198 20.45 21.39 -4.92
CA ASP A 198 19.78 20.95 -6.14
C ASP A 198 18.57 20.05 -5.76
N ALA A 199 17.45 20.73 -5.51
CA ALA A 199 16.21 20.05 -5.16
C ALA A 199 15.50 19.45 -6.38
N ALA A 200 15.89 19.86 -7.60
CA ALA A 200 15.18 19.43 -8.81
C ALA A 200 15.28 17.93 -9.02
N GLY A 201 16.48 17.34 -8.91
CA GLY A 201 16.67 15.89 -9.03
C GLY A 201 15.83 15.09 -8.01
N TRP A 202 15.77 15.57 -6.75
CA TRP A 202 14.95 14.94 -5.72
C TRP A 202 13.44 15.06 -6.00
N MET A 203 12.98 16.19 -6.54
CA MET A 203 11.56 16.38 -6.91
C MET A 203 11.18 15.53 -8.13
N ILE A 204 12.09 15.40 -9.11
CA ILE A 204 11.91 14.48 -10.24
C ILE A 204 11.83 13.03 -9.73
N GLY A 205 12.75 12.63 -8.84
CA GLY A 205 12.74 11.31 -8.21
C GLY A 205 11.45 11.05 -7.40
N ALA A 206 10.97 12.05 -6.66
CA ALA A 206 9.71 11.96 -5.93
C ALA A 206 8.51 11.78 -6.89
N GLY A 207 8.45 12.58 -7.96
CA GLY A 207 7.41 12.47 -8.98
C GLY A 207 7.42 11.11 -9.71
N ALA A 208 8.62 10.60 -10.03
CA ALA A 208 8.75 9.28 -10.64
C ALA A 208 8.32 8.15 -9.69
N ALA A 209 8.66 8.26 -8.40
CA ALA A 209 8.23 7.29 -7.39
C ALA A 209 6.71 7.31 -7.20
N LEU A 210 6.05 8.50 -7.18
CA LEU A 210 4.59 8.60 -7.14
C LEU A 210 3.94 8.03 -8.40
N ALA A 211 4.46 8.35 -9.59
CA ALA A 211 3.94 7.81 -10.83
C ALA A 211 4.01 6.27 -10.85
N LEU A 212 5.11 5.70 -10.38
CA LEU A 212 5.26 4.25 -10.29
C LEU A 212 4.36 3.66 -9.19
N ALA A 213 4.17 4.33 -8.06
CA ALA A 213 3.22 3.92 -7.02
C ALA A 213 1.80 3.87 -7.57
N ASN A 214 1.35 4.95 -8.24
CA ASN A 214 0.01 5.05 -8.83
C ASN A 214 -0.22 4.04 -9.96
N ALA A 215 0.81 3.75 -10.76
CA ALA A 215 0.74 2.69 -11.74
C ALA A 215 0.73 1.30 -11.10
N THR A 216 1.43 1.10 -9.98
CA THR A 216 1.44 -0.18 -9.24
C THR A 216 0.09 -0.47 -8.59
N ALA A 217 -0.52 0.52 -7.93
CA ALA A 217 -1.84 0.43 -7.30
C ALA A 217 -2.57 1.77 -7.48
N TYR A 218 -3.68 1.79 -8.21
CA TYR A 218 -4.40 3.05 -8.50
C TYR A 218 -4.88 3.79 -7.25
N SER A 219 -5.15 3.08 -6.17
CA SER A 219 -5.51 3.66 -4.87
C SER A 219 -4.40 4.52 -4.24
N SER A 220 -3.15 4.39 -4.68
CA SER A 220 -2.03 5.21 -4.21
C SER A 220 -2.23 6.69 -4.48
N VAL A 221 -3.00 7.06 -5.51
CA VAL A 221 -3.30 8.46 -5.87
C VAL A 221 -3.93 9.25 -4.70
N LEU A 222 -4.62 8.58 -3.78
CA LEU A 222 -5.17 9.19 -2.57
C LEU A 222 -4.09 9.84 -1.70
N PHE A 223 -2.84 9.36 -1.82
CA PHE A 223 -1.72 9.83 -1.01
C PHE A 223 -0.84 10.88 -1.70
N ASP A 224 -1.05 11.15 -2.98
CA ASP A 224 -0.29 12.15 -3.74
C ASP A 224 -0.40 13.54 -3.10
N LEU A 225 -1.60 13.95 -2.68
CA LEU A 225 -1.85 15.24 -2.04
C LEU A 225 -1.04 15.40 -0.74
N PHE A 226 -0.85 14.33 0.02
CA PHE A 226 -0.08 14.36 1.26
C PHE A 226 1.42 14.52 0.98
N VAL A 227 1.95 13.87 -0.06
CA VAL A 227 3.35 14.02 -0.47
C VAL A 227 3.58 15.41 -1.09
N ILE A 228 2.62 15.95 -1.86
CA ILE A 228 2.66 17.31 -2.39
C ILE A 228 2.64 18.34 -1.25
N ALA A 229 1.74 18.18 -0.28
CA ALA A 229 1.68 19.03 0.91
C ALA A 229 2.98 18.97 1.72
N LEU A 230 3.56 17.77 1.86
CA LEU A 230 4.87 17.59 2.50
C LEU A 230 5.95 18.40 1.76
N ALA A 231 5.98 18.39 0.41
CA ALA A 231 6.95 19.16 -0.37
C ALA A 231 6.81 20.67 -0.15
N VAL A 232 5.58 21.17 -0.02
CA VAL A 232 5.31 22.56 0.30
C VAL A 232 5.76 22.89 1.73
N LEU A 233 5.30 22.13 2.73
CA LEU A 233 5.47 22.45 4.14
C LEU A 233 6.93 22.31 4.62
N VAL A 234 7.69 21.39 4.05
CA VAL A 234 9.14 21.25 4.35
C VAL A 234 9.96 22.40 3.73
N ALA A 235 9.58 22.88 2.56
CA ALA A 235 10.33 23.91 1.87
C ALA A 235 9.96 25.35 2.30
N TRP A 236 8.70 25.59 2.61
CA TRP A 236 8.14 26.94 2.86
C TRP A 236 8.88 27.72 3.94
N PRO A 237 9.15 27.18 5.16
CA PRO A 237 9.75 27.97 6.23
C PRO A 237 11.16 28.47 5.91
N THR A 238 11.87 27.79 5.03
CA THR A 238 13.31 28.03 4.80
C THR A 238 13.63 28.60 3.43
N ALA A 239 12.82 28.28 2.42
CA ALA A 239 13.04 28.67 1.02
C ALA A 239 11.95 29.60 0.48
N GLY A 240 10.89 29.83 1.24
CA GLY A 240 9.76 30.70 0.88
C GLY A 240 8.74 30.03 -0.05
N GLY A 241 7.53 30.62 -0.12
CA GLY A 241 6.37 30.04 -0.78
C GLY A 241 6.56 29.78 -2.29
N ARG A 242 7.26 30.68 -3.00
CA ARG A 242 7.51 30.50 -4.45
C ARG A 242 8.37 29.26 -4.75
N VAL A 243 9.41 29.02 -3.95
CA VAL A 243 10.28 27.83 -4.10
C VAL A 243 9.50 26.58 -3.72
N ALA A 244 8.72 26.62 -2.65
CA ALA A 244 7.86 25.52 -2.21
C ALA A 244 6.84 25.13 -3.30
N ALA A 245 6.13 26.11 -3.87
CA ALA A 245 5.19 25.89 -4.97
C ALA A 245 5.88 25.31 -6.23
N ARG A 246 7.07 25.81 -6.59
CA ARG A 246 7.83 25.28 -7.73
C ARG A 246 8.22 23.82 -7.51
N ARG A 247 8.67 23.45 -6.31
CA ARG A 247 9.02 22.06 -5.96
C ARG A 247 7.82 21.13 -6.08
N ALA A 248 6.70 21.52 -5.52
CA ALA A 248 5.44 20.78 -5.62
C ALA A 248 4.98 20.65 -7.09
N ALA A 249 5.06 21.74 -7.86
CA ALA A 249 4.71 21.73 -9.28
C ALA A 249 5.60 20.81 -10.11
N VAL A 250 6.93 20.82 -9.91
CA VAL A 250 7.86 19.92 -10.61
C VAL A 250 7.49 18.47 -10.34
N MET A 251 7.27 18.10 -9.08
CA MET A 251 6.87 16.75 -8.69
C MET A 251 5.54 16.35 -9.35
N ALA A 252 4.50 17.19 -9.23
CA ALA A 252 3.19 16.92 -9.80
C ALA A 252 3.23 16.80 -11.34
N VAL A 253 3.97 17.67 -12.02
CA VAL A 253 4.13 17.61 -13.48
C VAL A 253 4.86 16.34 -13.92
N VAL A 254 5.92 15.93 -13.21
CA VAL A 254 6.62 14.69 -13.51
C VAL A 254 5.69 13.48 -13.30
N THR A 255 4.95 13.44 -12.20
CA THR A 255 3.97 12.37 -11.92
C THR A 255 2.93 12.30 -13.04
N ALA A 256 2.31 13.42 -13.39
CA ALA A 256 1.28 13.47 -14.44
C ALA A 256 1.85 13.10 -15.82
N ALA A 257 3.03 13.60 -16.18
CA ALA A 257 3.66 13.31 -17.46
C ALA A 257 3.98 11.82 -17.63
N LEU A 258 4.55 11.18 -16.59
CA LEU A 258 4.86 9.75 -16.62
C LEU A 258 3.61 8.88 -16.66
N LEU A 259 2.56 9.22 -15.90
CA LEU A 259 1.28 8.49 -15.95
C LEU A 259 0.59 8.66 -17.31
N THR A 260 0.59 9.88 -17.87
CA THR A 260 0.05 10.13 -19.21
C THR A 260 0.82 9.32 -20.26
N ALA A 261 2.15 9.32 -20.22
CA ALA A 261 2.96 8.51 -21.11
C ALA A 261 2.65 7.00 -20.98
N ALA A 262 2.53 6.50 -19.75
CA ALA A 262 2.16 5.11 -19.50
C ALA A 262 0.78 4.76 -20.06
N LEU A 263 -0.22 5.62 -19.92
CA LEU A 263 -1.55 5.43 -20.49
C LEU A 263 -1.55 5.48 -22.02
N LEU A 264 -0.77 6.37 -22.63
CA LEU A 264 -0.62 6.44 -24.09
C LEU A 264 0.04 5.18 -24.66
N ILE A 265 1.07 4.66 -23.97
CA ILE A 265 1.76 3.41 -24.36
C ILE A 265 0.84 2.20 -24.15
N GLY A 266 0.14 2.14 -23.02
CA GLY A 266 -0.76 1.03 -22.66
C GLY A 266 -2.05 0.98 -23.48
N GLY A 267 -2.45 2.10 -24.09
CA GLY A 267 -3.60 2.19 -24.97
C GLY A 267 -4.95 2.11 -24.25
N GLY A 268 -6.00 1.94 -25.04
CA GLY A 268 -7.39 1.99 -24.58
C GLY A 268 -7.76 0.93 -23.54
N SER A 269 -7.07 -0.22 -23.50
CA SER A 269 -7.33 -1.28 -22.52
C SER A 269 -6.98 -0.87 -21.08
N TYR A 270 -5.91 -0.11 -20.91
CA TYR A 270 -5.52 0.43 -19.60
C TYR A 270 -6.48 1.53 -19.14
N LEU A 271 -6.90 2.41 -20.06
CA LEU A 271 -7.86 3.46 -19.74
C LEU A 271 -9.21 2.87 -19.33
N ALA A 272 -9.73 1.91 -20.08
CA ALA A 272 -10.98 1.21 -19.76
C ALA A 272 -10.87 0.40 -18.45
N GLY A 273 -9.72 -0.20 -18.18
CA GLY A 273 -9.43 -0.88 -16.91
C GLY A 273 -9.45 0.09 -15.73
N PHE A 274 -8.78 1.23 -15.84
CA PHE A 274 -8.79 2.28 -14.82
C PHE A 274 -10.21 2.80 -14.57
N GLU A 275 -10.97 3.08 -15.62
CA GLU A 275 -12.36 3.51 -15.51
C GLU A 275 -13.19 2.47 -14.75
N ARG A 276 -13.13 1.20 -15.15
CA ARG A 276 -13.91 0.12 -14.55
C ARG A 276 -13.55 -0.15 -13.09
N THR A 277 -12.26 -0.17 -12.76
CA THR A 277 -11.79 -0.58 -11.41
C THR A 277 -11.70 0.56 -10.41
N THR A 278 -11.75 1.81 -10.88
CA THR A 278 -11.59 3.00 -10.04
C THR A 278 -12.79 3.94 -10.12
N LEU A 279 -13.12 4.46 -11.31
CA LEU A 279 -14.15 5.50 -11.45
C LEU A 279 -15.58 4.92 -11.41
N ALA A 280 -15.80 3.77 -12.07
CA ALA A 280 -17.11 3.11 -12.15
C ALA A 280 -17.27 1.99 -11.09
N ARG A 281 -16.50 2.06 -10.00
CA ARG A 281 -16.59 1.06 -8.93
C ARG A 281 -17.97 1.12 -8.25
N VAL A 282 -18.67 0.00 -8.27
CA VAL A 282 -20.00 -0.12 -7.65
C VAL A 282 -19.84 -0.10 -6.13
N PRO A 283 -20.64 0.71 -5.40
CA PRO A 283 -20.65 0.68 -3.95
C PRO A 283 -21.03 -0.70 -3.42
N GLY A 284 -20.42 -1.10 -2.31
CA GLY A 284 -20.78 -2.30 -1.56
C GLY A 284 -22.00 -2.11 -0.68
N SER A 285 -22.22 -3.05 0.25
CA SER A 285 -23.36 -3.06 1.18
C SER A 285 -22.96 -2.76 2.63
N GLU A 286 -21.68 -2.55 2.91
CA GLU A 286 -21.18 -2.28 4.26
C GLU A 286 -21.65 -0.91 4.76
N SER A 287 -21.94 -0.79 6.05
CA SER A 287 -22.24 0.50 6.63
C SER A 287 -20.96 1.36 6.75
N ALA A 288 -21.04 2.65 6.48
CA ALA A 288 -19.90 3.56 6.66
C ALA A 288 -19.36 3.53 8.11
N LEU A 289 -20.25 3.36 9.11
CA LEU A 289 -19.85 3.25 10.51
C LEU A 289 -19.09 1.96 10.81
N SER A 290 -19.44 0.83 10.20
CA SER A 290 -18.68 -0.42 10.31
C SER A 290 -17.27 -0.24 9.76
N VAL A 291 -17.15 0.30 8.54
CA VAL A 291 -15.84 0.56 7.89
C VAL A 291 -14.95 1.48 8.74
N LEU A 292 -15.52 2.54 9.32
CA LEU A 292 -14.80 3.45 10.21
C LEU A 292 -14.45 2.80 11.54
N GLY A 293 -15.34 1.95 12.10
CA GLY A 293 -15.11 1.17 13.32
C GLY A 293 -13.93 0.20 13.17
N ASP A 294 -13.89 -0.54 12.06
CA ASP A 294 -12.78 -1.46 11.75
C ASP A 294 -11.47 -0.69 11.62
N SER A 295 -11.48 0.42 10.87
CA SER A 295 -10.30 1.29 10.70
C SER A 295 -9.80 1.84 12.04
N TRP A 296 -10.72 2.23 12.92
CA TRP A 296 -10.39 2.69 14.26
C TRP A 296 -9.74 1.59 15.11
N SER A 297 -10.27 0.37 15.04
CA SER A 297 -9.70 -0.77 15.77
C SER A 297 -8.25 -1.06 15.37
N TRP A 298 -7.88 -0.77 14.11
CA TRP A 298 -6.54 -1.05 13.58
C TRP A 298 -5.57 0.12 13.72
N ALA A 299 -6.00 1.35 13.48
CA ALA A 299 -5.12 2.53 13.44
C ALA A 299 -5.46 3.62 14.48
N GLY A 300 -6.49 3.44 15.31
CA GLY A 300 -6.93 4.46 16.27
C GLY A 300 -5.85 4.90 17.24
N LEU A 301 -5.02 3.98 17.73
CA LEU A 301 -3.89 4.31 18.60
C LEU A 301 -2.89 5.26 17.90
N ILE A 302 -2.48 4.94 16.69
CA ILE A 302 -1.54 5.78 15.92
C ILE A 302 -2.18 7.14 15.62
N PHE A 303 -3.47 7.15 15.26
CA PHE A 303 -4.20 8.39 14.99
C PHE A 303 -4.27 9.29 16.21
N VAL A 304 -4.65 8.76 17.39
CA VAL A 304 -4.69 9.53 18.64
C VAL A 304 -3.33 10.11 18.97
N LEU A 305 -2.26 9.31 18.91
CA LEU A 305 -0.90 9.79 19.15
C LEU A 305 -0.48 10.86 18.12
N ALA A 306 -0.86 10.70 16.84
CA ALA A 306 -0.59 11.71 15.82
C ALA A 306 -1.31 13.03 16.10
N VAL A 307 -2.58 12.98 16.52
CA VAL A 307 -3.34 14.17 16.97
C VAL A 307 -2.69 14.81 18.18
N CYS A 308 -2.24 14.03 19.16
CA CYS A 308 -1.45 14.56 20.29
C CYS A 308 -0.20 15.31 19.81
N GLY A 309 0.50 14.80 18.79
CA GLY A 309 1.63 15.48 18.17
C GLY A 309 1.27 16.85 17.59
N VAL A 310 0.12 16.93 16.89
CA VAL A 310 -0.41 18.22 16.37
C VAL A 310 -0.70 19.18 17.52
N VAL A 311 -1.40 18.73 18.56
CA VAL A 311 -1.77 19.56 19.72
C VAL A 311 -0.52 20.05 20.45
N ILE A 312 0.46 19.20 20.68
CA ILE A 312 1.73 19.56 21.32
C ILE A 312 2.49 20.62 20.50
N SER A 313 2.55 20.45 19.17
CA SER A 313 3.19 21.44 18.30
C SER A 313 2.46 22.79 18.34
N TRP A 314 1.14 22.77 18.27
CA TRP A 314 0.32 23.98 18.30
C TRP A 314 0.44 24.73 19.62
N THR A 315 0.25 24.06 20.77
CA THR A 315 0.35 24.66 22.11
C THR A 315 1.76 25.07 22.46
N GLY A 316 2.77 24.33 22.00
CA GLY A 316 4.19 24.65 22.18
C GLY A 316 4.70 25.78 21.31
N ARG A 317 3.86 26.35 20.42
CA ARG A 317 4.20 27.44 19.49
C ARG A 317 5.44 27.16 18.62
N HIS A 318 5.60 25.89 18.17
CA HIS A 318 6.74 25.47 17.34
C HIS A 318 6.69 26.00 15.89
N GLY A 319 5.69 26.79 15.55
CA GLY A 319 5.49 27.41 14.24
C GLY A 319 4.39 26.72 13.42
N TRP A 320 3.66 27.56 12.64
CA TRP A 320 2.50 27.09 11.86
C TRP A 320 2.82 25.95 10.88
N ALA A 321 4.00 25.99 10.26
CA ALA A 321 4.40 25.02 9.24
C ALA A 321 4.66 23.63 9.84
N GLU A 322 5.26 23.54 11.02
CA GLU A 322 5.45 22.28 11.74
C GLU A 322 4.10 21.71 12.17
N THR A 323 3.22 22.52 12.73
CA THR A 323 1.87 22.10 13.13
C THR A 323 1.05 21.64 11.90
N ALA A 324 1.09 22.38 10.80
CA ALA A 324 0.43 22.00 9.56
C ALA A 324 0.99 20.70 8.98
N LEU A 325 2.31 20.50 9.01
CA LEU A 325 2.98 19.27 8.60
C LEU A 325 2.48 18.06 9.40
N LEU A 326 2.46 18.17 10.71
CA LEU A 326 1.96 17.11 11.58
C LEU A 326 0.48 16.85 11.38
N ALA A 327 -0.32 17.90 11.15
CA ALA A 327 -1.76 17.76 10.84
C ALA A 327 -1.99 17.00 9.52
N VAL A 328 -1.26 17.36 8.46
CA VAL A 328 -1.32 16.65 7.17
C VAL A 328 -0.95 15.17 7.35
N MET A 329 0.11 14.87 8.11
CA MET A 329 0.51 13.50 8.40
C MET A 329 -0.53 12.74 9.23
N ALA A 330 -1.14 13.38 10.22
CA ALA A 330 -2.19 12.76 11.05
C ALA A 330 -3.46 12.46 10.22
N VAL A 331 -3.87 13.38 9.35
CA VAL A 331 -5.07 13.22 8.51
C VAL A 331 -4.88 12.14 7.43
N ALA A 332 -3.66 11.89 6.98
CA ALA A 332 -3.39 10.91 5.93
C ALA A 332 -3.91 9.49 6.26
N VAL A 333 -3.96 9.10 7.54
CA VAL A 333 -4.50 7.79 7.94
C VAL A 333 -6.00 7.65 7.69
N LEU A 334 -6.71 8.77 7.57
CA LEU A 334 -8.15 8.80 7.31
C LEU A 334 -8.51 8.68 5.82
N ALA A 335 -7.55 8.90 4.90
CA ALA A 335 -7.81 8.95 3.47
C ALA A 335 -8.39 7.63 2.93
N GLY A 336 -7.76 6.49 3.26
CA GLY A 336 -8.26 5.17 2.89
C GLY A 336 -9.62 4.83 3.52
N PRO A 337 -9.77 4.93 4.86
CA PRO A 337 -11.06 4.74 5.54
C PRO A 337 -12.19 5.61 5.01
N ALA A 338 -11.94 6.89 4.74
CA ALA A 338 -12.95 7.80 4.21
C ALA A 338 -13.43 7.37 2.80
N GLU A 339 -12.51 6.98 1.93
CA GLU A 339 -12.86 6.50 0.59
C GLU A 339 -13.61 5.16 0.65
N GLN A 340 -13.20 4.23 1.51
CA GLN A 340 -13.88 2.95 1.67
C GLN A 340 -15.27 3.11 2.31
N ALA A 341 -15.42 4.02 3.28
CA ALA A 341 -16.72 4.35 3.86
C ALA A 341 -17.66 4.99 2.82
N ARG A 342 -17.13 5.86 1.94
CA ARG A 342 -17.87 6.42 0.79
C ARG A 342 -18.33 5.34 -0.19
N LEU A 343 -17.52 4.33 -0.39
CA LEU A 343 -17.80 3.20 -1.28
C LEU A 343 -18.60 2.08 -0.58
N HIS A 344 -18.93 2.22 0.69
CA HIS A 344 -19.65 1.20 1.46
C HIS A 344 -19.00 -0.21 1.36
N THR A 345 -17.66 -0.29 1.49
CA THR A 345 -16.94 -1.55 1.34
C THR A 345 -15.77 -1.65 2.31
N ALA A 346 -15.63 -2.81 2.96
CA ALA A 346 -14.45 -3.18 3.75
C ALA A 346 -13.37 -3.91 2.91
N ALA A 347 -13.66 -4.18 1.64
CA ALA A 347 -12.71 -4.86 0.75
C ALA A 347 -11.41 -4.06 0.63
N SER A 348 -10.28 -4.68 0.98
CA SER A 348 -8.94 -4.05 1.00
C SER A 348 -8.76 -2.90 2.02
N LEU A 349 -9.68 -2.72 2.97
CA LEU A 349 -9.62 -1.64 3.95
C LEU A 349 -8.31 -1.67 4.77
N ASN A 350 -7.90 -2.85 5.26
CA ASN A 350 -6.66 -3.04 6.00
C ASN A 350 -5.42 -2.59 5.21
N LYS A 351 -5.38 -2.83 3.90
CA LYS A 351 -4.30 -2.38 3.01
C LYS A 351 -4.23 -0.84 2.95
N HIS A 352 -5.38 -0.19 2.74
CA HIS A 352 -5.46 1.28 2.64
C HIS A 352 -5.18 1.98 3.96
N VAL A 353 -5.59 1.39 5.10
CA VAL A 353 -5.19 1.86 6.44
C VAL A 353 -3.67 1.82 6.61
N GLY A 354 -3.02 0.75 6.15
CA GLY A 354 -1.56 0.62 6.20
C GLY A 354 -0.82 1.72 5.45
N LEU A 355 -1.33 2.13 4.27
CA LEU A 355 -0.75 3.23 3.47
C LEU A 355 -0.78 4.56 4.23
N GLY A 356 -1.92 4.92 4.81
CA GLY A 356 -2.07 6.17 5.56
C GLY A 356 -1.35 6.17 6.91
N ALA A 357 -1.28 5.02 7.57
CA ALA A 357 -0.60 4.85 8.85
C ALA A 357 0.91 5.14 8.77
N TRP A 358 1.53 4.99 7.58
CA TRP A 358 2.92 5.37 7.35
C TRP A 358 3.17 6.84 7.69
N PHE A 359 2.29 7.73 7.27
CA PHE A 359 2.38 9.17 7.56
C PHE A 359 2.05 9.46 9.02
N ALA A 360 0.96 8.92 9.53
CA ALA A 360 0.51 9.17 10.91
C ALA A 360 1.53 8.68 11.95
N ALA A 361 2.27 7.61 11.66
CA ALA A 361 3.32 7.10 12.54
C ALA A 361 4.44 8.14 12.75
N ILE A 362 4.76 8.98 11.77
CA ILE A 362 5.74 10.06 11.89
C ILE A 362 5.27 11.08 12.93
N ALA A 363 4.02 11.50 12.87
CA ALA A 363 3.43 12.45 13.82
C ALA A 363 3.27 11.83 15.22
N ALA A 364 2.92 10.54 15.30
CA ALA A 364 2.86 9.79 16.57
C ALA A 364 4.23 9.66 17.22
N GLY A 365 5.28 9.38 16.44
CA GLY A 365 6.66 9.36 16.94
C GLY A 365 7.14 10.70 17.47
N TYR A 366 6.76 11.80 16.79
CA TYR A 366 6.97 13.16 17.30
C TYR A 366 6.29 13.38 18.65
N ALA A 367 5.02 12.97 18.80
CA ALA A 367 4.28 13.12 20.05
C ALA A 367 5.00 12.45 21.22
N LEU A 368 5.43 11.19 21.05
CA LEU A 368 6.15 10.45 22.08
C LEU A 368 7.51 11.09 22.40
N ASP A 369 8.23 11.58 21.39
CA ASP A 369 9.47 12.32 21.60
C ASP A 369 9.25 13.59 22.46
N ARG A 370 8.22 14.37 22.15
CA ARG A 370 7.89 15.59 22.90
C ARG A 370 7.40 15.28 24.31
N PHE A 371 6.59 14.25 24.47
CA PHE A 371 6.14 13.79 25.78
C PHE A 371 7.34 13.41 26.69
N ILE A 372 8.30 12.65 26.18
CA ILE A 372 9.52 12.30 26.89
C ILE A 372 10.38 13.56 27.18
N ALA A 373 10.47 14.49 26.23
CA ALA A 373 11.25 15.72 26.39
C ALA A 373 10.66 16.67 27.44
N ALA A 374 9.37 16.60 27.72
CA ALA A 374 8.69 17.37 28.75
C ALA A 374 9.00 16.86 30.18
N ALA A 375 9.47 15.61 30.31
CA ALA A 375 9.88 15.07 31.61
C ALA A 375 11.18 15.73 32.10
N PRO A 376 11.32 16.01 33.43
CA PRO A 376 12.54 16.55 33.99
C PRO A 376 13.77 15.72 33.60
N ALA A 377 14.85 16.42 33.23
CA ALA A 377 16.10 15.79 32.81
C ALA A 377 16.67 14.85 33.87
N GLY A 378 17.41 13.83 33.46
CA GLY A 378 18.03 12.84 34.33
C GLY A 378 17.16 11.58 34.51
N ARG A 379 17.09 11.08 35.77
CA ARG A 379 16.46 9.78 36.09
C ARG A 379 14.99 9.71 35.65
N ILE A 380 14.22 10.78 35.85
CA ILE A 380 12.78 10.81 35.47
C ILE A 380 12.62 10.65 33.96
N GLN A 381 13.39 11.38 33.17
CA GLN A 381 13.32 11.27 31.70
C GLN A 381 13.74 9.87 31.22
N THR A 382 14.74 9.25 31.85
CA THR A 382 15.15 7.87 31.54
C THR A 382 14.03 6.87 31.87
N LEU A 383 13.38 7.01 33.02
CA LEU A 383 12.25 6.17 33.43
C LEU A 383 11.05 6.36 32.48
N THR A 384 10.73 7.60 32.10
CA THR A 384 9.68 7.90 31.15
C THR A 384 9.97 7.27 29.79
N THR A 385 11.22 7.34 29.32
CA THR A 385 11.65 6.68 28.08
C THR A 385 11.46 5.17 28.17
N GLY A 386 11.91 4.55 29.27
CA GLY A 386 11.74 3.12 29.52
C GLY A 386 10.26 2.71 29.55
N ALA A 387 9.42 3.48 30.21
CA ALA A 387 7.96 3.25 30.25
C ALA A 387 7.33 3.32 28.86
N CYS A 388 7.69 4.30 28.04
CA CYS A 388 7.22 4.39 26.64
C CYS A 388 7.68 3.20 25.79
N VAL A 389 8.92 2.71 25.99
CA VAL A 389 9.40 1.52 25.28
C VAL A 389 8.66 0.26 25.74
N ILE A 390 8.43 0.09 27.04
CA ILE A 390 7.63 -1.04 27.57
C ILE A 390 6.19 -0.97 27.06
N ALA A 391 5.60 0.22 26.96
CA ALA A 391 4.26 0.42 26.44
C ALA A 391 4.11 -0.06 24.98
N LEU A 392 5.19 -0.16 24.21
CA LEU A 392 5.16 -0.76 22.87
C LEU A 392 4.77 -2.25 22.88
N ALA A 393 4.84 -2.94 24.02
CA ALA A 393 4.36 -4.32 24.14
C ALA A 393 2.87 -4.44 23.76
N PHE A 394 2.06 -3.44 24.11
CA PHE A 394 0.64 -3.42 23.76
C PHE A 394 0.38 -3.43 22.23
N PRO A 395 0.89 -2.46 21.44
CA PRO A 395 0.70 -2.50 20.00
C PRO A 395 1.38 -3.70 19.31
N ILE A 396 2.45 -4.26 19.88
CA ILE A 396 3.05 -5.51 19.37
C ILE A 396 2.05 -6.67 19.48
N VAL A 397 1.45 -6.89 20.64
CA VAL A 397 0.47 -7.97 20.86
C VAL A 397 -0.77 -7.74 20.02
N LEU A 398 -1.30 -6.52 20.00
CA LEU A 398 -2.47 -6.14 19.23
C LEU A 398 -2.25 -6.38 17.73
N GLY A 399 -1.16 -5.86 17.18
CA GLY A 399 -0.84 -6.00 15.76
C GLY A 399 -0.55 -7.45 15.37
N ALA A 400 0.11 -8.22 16.26
CA ALA A 400 0.32 -9.63 16.07
C ALA A 400 -1.00 -10.43 15.98
N SER A 401 -1.98 -10.12 16.83
CA SER A 401 -3.31 -10.72 16.79
C SER A 401 -4.06 -10.32 15.53
N GLN A 402 -4.12 -9.03 15.23
CA GLN A 402 -4.83 -8.52 14.05
C GLN A 402 -4.25 -9.09 12.74
N SER A 403 -2.92 -9.12 12.60
CA SER A 403 -2.27 -9.64 11.39
C SER A 403 -2.53 -11.13 11.19
N TRP A 404 -2.62 -11.91 12.28
CA TRP A 404 -3.04 -13.31 12.21
C TRP A 404 -4.49 -13.42 11.69
N GLN A 405 -5.43 -12.66 12.27
CA GLN A 405 -6.83 -12.64 11.83
C GLN A 405 -6.94 -12.29 10.34
N PHE A 406 -6.22 -11.25 9.87
CA PHE A 406 -6.21 -10.90 8.45
C PHE A 406 -5.70 -12.07 7.57
N SER A 407 -4.65 -12.76 8.01
CA SER A 407 -3.98 -13.81 7.21
C SER A 407 -4.65 -15.18 7.29
N THR A 408 -5.75 -15.29 8.04
CA THR A 408 -6.58 -16.50 8.16
C THR A 408 -8.07 -16.23 7.95
N SER A 409 -8.42 -15.06 7.36
CA SER A 409 -9.81 -14.64 7.18
C SER A 409 -10.48 -15.17 5.91
N TRP A 410 -9.74 -15.87 5.06
CA TRP A 410 -10.26 -16.49 3.83
C TRP A 410 -10.23 -18.01 3.89
N PRO A 411 -11.03 -18.70 3.05
CA PRO A 411 -11.08 -20.14 3.04
C PRO A 411 -9.77 -20.80 2.61
N ASN A 412 -9.37 -21.87 3.33
CA ASN A 412 -8.24 -22.69 2.93
C ASN A 412 -8.59 -23.56 1.72
N ALA A 413 -7.88 -23.35 0.62
CA ALA A 413 -8.17 -23.99 -0.66
C ALA A 413 -7.65 -25.42 -0.80
N THR A 414 -6.92 -25.96 0.19
CA THR A 414 -6.24 -27.27 0.08
C THR A 414 -7.19 -28.39 -0.33
N SER A 415 -8.33 -28.52 0.36
CA SER A 415 -9.32 -29.56 0.08
C SER A 415 -9.98 -29.40 -1.28
N PHE A 416 -10.33 -28.16 -1.65
CA PHE A 416 -10.90 -27.84 -2.95
C PHE A 416 -9.94 -28.19 -4.09
N ILE A 417 -8.70 -27.79 -4.01
CA ILE A 417 -7.68 -28.07 -5.02
C ILE A 417 -7.35 -29.56 -5.10
N ALA A 418 -7.31 -30.28 -3.98
CA ALA A 418 -7.08 -31.73 -3.96
C ALA A 418 -8.17 -32.49 -4.74
N VAL A 419 -9.42 -32.08 -4.59
CA VAL A 419 -10.56 -32.69 -5.30
C VAL A 419 -10.62 -32.22 -6.76
N LEU A 420 -10.41 -30.92 -7.02
CA LEU A 420 -10.53 -30.38 -8.38
C LEU A 420 -9.41 -30.86 -9.31
N ARG A 421 -8.19 -31.07 -8.82
CA ARG A 421 -7.01 -31.44 -9.60
C ARG A 421 -7.22 -32.68 -10.49
N PRO A 422 -7.63 -33.85 -9.97
CA PRO A 422 -7.89 -35.02 -10.80
C PRO A 422 -9.07 -34.81 -11.78
N LEU A 423 -10.11 -34.09 -11.37
CA LEU A 423 -11.27 -33.83 -12.22
C LEU A 423 -10.91 -32.91 -13.40
N ALA A 424 -10.13 -31.87 -13.17
CA ALA A 424 -9.66 -30.95 -14.21
C ALA A 424 -8.66 -31.63 -15.17
N ALA A 425 -7.88 -32.59 -14.70
CA ALA A 425 -6.95 -33.37 -15.53
C ALA A 425 -7.67 -34.36 -16.47
N GLN A 426 -8.88 -34.82 -16.10
CA GLN A 426 -9.68 -35.75 -16.91
C GLN A 426 -10.45 -35.09 -18.05
N THR A 427 -10.44 -33.77 -18.14
CA THR A 427 -11.16 -33.03 -19.18
C THR A 427 -10.22 -32.11 -19.94
N THR A 428 -10.47 -31.93 -21.23
CA THR A 428 -9.78 -30.96 -22.11
C THR A 428 -10.65 -29.75 -22.45
N GLY A 429 -11.95 -29.80 -22.14
CA GLY A 429 -12.92 -28.76 -22.46
C GLY A 429 -12.95 -27.60 -21.46
N PRO A 430 -13.81 -26.61 -21.71
CA PRO A 430 -14.02 -25.47 -20.85
C PRO A 430 -14.56 -25.86 -19.46
N MET A 431 -14.14 -25.12 -18.45
CA MET A 431 -14.57 -25.28 -17.06
C MET A 431 -15.18 -23.98 -16.55
N LEU A 432 -16.21 -24.08 -15.73
CA LEU A 432 -16.84 -22.96 -15.04
C LEU A 432 -16.52 -23.08 -13.55
N VAL A 433 -15.86 -22.11 -12.98
CA VAL A 433 -15.60 -22.02 -11.53
C VAL A 433 -16.09 -20.66 -11.06
N GLU A 434 -16.79 -20.57 -9.94
CA GLU A 434 -17.35 -19.30 -9.44
C GLU A 434 -16.26 -18.23 -9.36
N ASP A 435 -15.12 -18.55 -8.73
CA ASP A 435 -13.88 -17.80 -8.82
C ASP A 435 -12.74 -18.72 -9.26
N PRO A 436 -12.25 -18.61 -10.49
CA PRO A 436 -11.21 -19.49 -10.99
C PRO A 436 -9.80 -19.14 -10.51
N SER A 437 -9.55 -17.96 -9.93
CA SER A 437 -8.21 -17.44 -9.63
C SER A 437 -7.36 -18.42 -8.82
N ILE A 438 -7.97 -19.04 -7.79
CA ILE A 438 -7.32 -20.05 -6.95
C ILE A 438 -6.97 -21.31 -7.77
N ALA A 439 -7.91 -21.79 -8.59
CA ALA A 439 -7.72 -22.96 -9.43
C ALA A 439 -6.65 -22.71 -10.52
N GLU A 440 -6.68 -21.54 -11.14
CA GLU A 440 -5.73 -21.11 -12.16
C GLU A 440 -4.29 -21.03 -11.62
N TYR A 441 -4.14 -20.61 -10.37
CA TYR A 441 -2.82 -20.54 -9.71
C TYR A 441 -2.29 -21.92 -9.32
N TYR A 442 -3.12 -22.77 -8.68
CA TYR A 442 -2.66 -24.04 -8.12
C TYR A 442 -2.65 -25.22 -9.09
N LEU A 443 -3.34 -25.12 -10.23
CA LEU A 443 -3.46 -26.23 -11.17
C LEU A 443 -2.64 -26.01 -12.45
N PRO A 444 -1.98 -27.04 -12.99
CA PRO A 444 -1.22 -26.94 -14.25
C PRO A 444 -2.06 -26.45 -15.43
N GLN A 445 -3.38 -26.72 -15.41
CA GLN A 445 -4.33 -26.29 -16.41
C GLN A 445 -4.53 -24.76 -16.44
N GLY A 446 -4.12 -24.03 -15.39
CA GLY A 446 -4.19 -22.57 -15.30
C GLY A 446 -3.36 -21.85 -16.38
N THR A 447 -2.34 -22.50 -16.94
CA THR A 447 -1.56 -21.96 -18.07
C THR A 447 -2.39 -21.77 -19.33
N ASN A 448 -3.47 -22.56 -19.51
CA ASN A 448 -4.45 -22.35 -20.57
C ASN A 448 -5.68 -21.61 -20.04
N TRP A 449 -5.55 -20.31 -19.89
CA TRP A 449 -6.59 -19.44 -19.34
C TRP A 449 -7.92 -19.51 -20.11
N ARG A 450 -7.91 -19.88 -21.39
CA ARG A 450 -9.12 -19.98 -22.21
C ARG A 450 -10.04 -21.14 -21.81
N ARG A 451 -9.57 -22.02 -20.94
CA ARG A 451 -10.40 -23.10 -20.38
C ARG A 451 -11.21 -22.68 -19.15
N TRP A 452 -10.89 -21.55 -18.56
CA TRP A 452 -11.47 -21.12 -17.30
C TRP A 452 -12.48 -20.00 -17.51
N SER A 453 -13.69 -20.23 -17.07
CA SER A 453 -14.77 -19.24 -17.00
C SER A 453 -15.15 -19.02 -15.56
N SER A 454 -15.51 -17.78 -15.21
CA SER A 454 -16.10 -17.44 -13.92
C SER A 454 -17.61 -17.28 -14.03
N THR A 455 -18.31 -17.20 -12.92
CA THR A 455 -19.73 -16.81 -12.92
C THR A 455 -19.93 -15.34 -13.32
N ARG A 456 -18.87 -14.56 -13.38
CA ARG A 456 -18.90 -13.18 -13.90
C ARG A 456 -18.73 -13.12 -15.42
N ASN A 457 -17.94 -14.04 -16.01
CA ASN A 457 -17.60 -14.01 -17.43
C ASN A 457 -17.38 -15.42 -17.98
N ILE A 458 -17.90 -15.69 -19.17
CA ILE A 458 -17.61 -16.90 -19.96
C ILE A 458 -16.48 -16.60 -20.94
N VAL A 459 -15.46 -17.44 -20.96
CA VAL A 459 -14.33 -17.35 -21.88
C VAL A 459 -14.57 -18.29 -23.05
N LEU A 460 -14.52 -17.76 -24.28
CA LEU A 460 -14.73 -18.52 -25.52
C LEU A 460 -13.40 -18.95 -26.17
N PRO A 461 -13.36 -20.05 -26.92
CA PRO A 461 -12.22 -20.44 -27.74
C PRO A 461 -11.78 -19.32 -28.71
N SER A 462 -10.52 -19.35 -29.11
CA SER A 462 -9.96 -18.42 -30.09
C SER A 462 -10.76 -18.51 -31.41
N GLY A 463 -11.28 -17.39 -31.90
CA GLY A 463 -12.04 -17.30 -33.15
C GLY A 463 -13.55 -17.10 -32.99
N ALA A 464 -14.12 -17.34 -31.84
CA ALA A 464 -15.50 -16.96 -31.56
C ALA A 464 -15.57 -15.45 -31.30
N SER A 465 -15.84 -14.69 -32.37
CA SER A 465 -15.99 -13.23 -32.27
C SER A 465 -17.34 -12.91 -31.63
N ALA A 466 -17.33 -12.33 -30.43
CA ALA A 466 -18.51 -11.79 -29.79
C ALA A 466 -18.78 -10.33 -30.19
N GLY A 467 -18.56 -9.98 -31.46
CA GLY A 467 -18.95 -8.67 -32.01
C GLY A 467 -18.23 -7.43 -31.50
N ASN A 468 -17.35 -7.58 -30.51
CA ASN A 468 -16.56 -6.48 -29.95
C ASN A 468 -15.06 -6.86 -29.92
N PRO A 469 -14.20 -6.15 -30.67
CA PRO A 469 -12.76 -6.45 -30.74
C PRO A 469 -12.02 -6.32 -29.38
N THR A 470 -12.61 -5.64 -28.40
CA THR A 470 -12.04 -5.51 -27.05
C THR A 470 -12.36 -6.70 -26.14
N SER A 471 -13.32 -7.57 -26.49
CA SER A 471 -13.78 -8.66 -25.62
C SER A 471 -12.85 -9.87 -25.59
N GLN A 472 -11.92 -10.01 -26.55
CA GLN A 472 -11.00 -11.16 -26.68
C GLN A 472 -11.67 -12.53 -26.43
N GLY A 473 -12.95 -12.68 -26.80
CA GLY A 473 -13.72 -13.89 -26.58
C GLY A 473 -14.32 -14.01 -25.17
N ILE A 474 -14.42 -12.92 -24.40
CA ILE A 474 -15.08 -12.89 -23.09
C ILE A 474 -16.51 -12.38 -23.27
N VAL A 475 -17.49 -13.16 -22.79
CA VAL A 475 -18.93 -12.88 -22.93
C VAL A 475 -19.67 -13.12 -21.61
N GLY A 476 -20.89 -12.61 -21.52
CA GLY A 476 -21.83 -12.98 -20.48
C GLY A 476 -21.95 -11.97 -19.34
N ALA A 477 -20.89 -11.30 -18.92
CA ALA A 477 -20.89 -10.26 -17.89
C ALA A 477 -21.93 -10.48 -16.76
N GLY A 478 -22.01 -11.70 -16.20
CA GLY A 478 -22.99 -12.07 -15.17
C GLY A 478 -24.42 -12.28 -15.69
N ASN A 479 -24.67 -12.36 -17.01
CA ASN A 479 -26.01 -12.50 -17.57
C ASN A 479 -26.51 -13.96 -17.48
N PRO A 480 -27.58 -14.25 -16.69
CA PRO A 480 -28.10 -15.60 -16.49
C PRO A 480 -28.53 -16.30 -17.77
N ALA A 481 -29.11 -15.58 -18.73
CA ALA A 481 -29.56 -16.14 -19.99
C ALA A 481 -28.40 -16.65 -20.85
N THR A 482 -27.26 -15.95 -20.79
CA THR A 482 -26.03 -16.38 -21.48
C THR A 482 -25.51 -17.67 -20.87
N PHE A 483 -25.41 -17.79 -19.57
CA PHE A 483 -25.00 -19.02 -18.88
C PHE A 483 -25.95 -20.17 -19.20
N ALA A 484 -27.26 -19.94 -19.13
CA ALA A 484 -28.27 -20.97 -19.44
C ALA A 484 -28.15 -21.48 -20.90
N ARG A 485 -27.80 -20.62 -21.86
CA ARG A 485 -27.55 -20.99 -23.24
C ARG A 485 -26.32 -21.91 -23.36
N TYR A 486 -25.15 -21.49 -22.84
CA TYR A 486 -23.92 -22.28 -22.96
C TYR A 486 -23.99 -23.60 -22.17
N ILE A 487 -24.72 -23.65 -21.07
CA ILE A 487 -24.99 -24.89 -20.32
C ILE A 487 -25.86 -25.84 -21.18
N ARG A 488 -26.89 -25.33 -21.84
CA ARG A 488 -27.77 -26.11 -22.72
C ARG A 488 -27.01 -26.67 -23.93
N GLU A 489 -26.05 -25.91 -24.44
CA GLU A 489 -25.18 -26.32 -25.55
C GLU A 489 -24.10 -27.32 -25.12
N GLY A 490 -24.04 -27.72 -23.83
CA GLY A 490 -23.05 -28.63 -23.30
C GLY A 490 -21.61 -28.07 -23.30
N TYR A 491 -21.47 -26.74 -23.27
CA TYR A 491 -20.18 -26.08 -23.41
C TYR A 491 -19.20 -26.42 -22.31
N PHE A 492 -19.67 -26.51 -21.06
CA PHE A 492 -18.82 -26.78 -19.90
C PHE A 492 -18.65 -28.28 -19.64
N THR A 493 -17.42 -28.73 -19.48
CA THR A 493 -17.11 -30.11 -19.12
C THR A 493 -17.04 -30.32 -17.61
N LEU A 494 -16.98 -29.24 -16.84
CA LEU A 494 -17.00 -29.20 -15.39
C LEU A 494 -17.51 -27.84 -14.93
N ALA A 495 -18.30 -27.82 -13.84
CA ALA A 495 -18.68 -26.59 -13.15
C ALA A 495 -18.48 -26.75 -11.64
N ALA A 496 -17.96 -25.71 -10.95
CA ALA A 496 -17.76 -25.66 -9.51
C ALA A 496 -18.29 -24.33 -8.96
N LEU A 497 -19.29 -24.40 -8.08
CA LEU A 497 -19.99 -23.25 -7.49
C LEU A 497 -19.92 -23.33 -5.97
N ASN A 498 -19.61 -22.24 -5.28
CA ASN A 498 -19.58 -22.19 -3.82
C ASN A 498 -20.67 -21.29 -3.20
N PHE A 499 -21.44 -20.58 -4.04
CA PHE A 499 -22.59 -19.77 -3.65
C PHE A 499 -22.26 -18.61 -2.70
N THR A 500 -21.10 -18.02 -2.83
CA THR A 500 -20.66 -16.89 -1.99
C THR A 500 -20.63 -15.56 -2.73
N ASP A 501 -19.89 -15.49 -3.83
CA ASP A 501 -19.63 -14.23 -4.56
C ASP A 501 -20.81 -13.77 -5.40
N THR A 502 -21.51 -14.72 -6.04
CA THR A 502 -22.62 -14.48 -6.97
C THR A 502 -23.83 -15.35 -6.64
N THR A 503 -24.18 -15.45 -5.36
CA THR A 503 -25.16 -16.39 -4.80
C THR A 503 -26.45 -16.55 -5.62
N ALA A 504 -27.09 -15.44 -6.01
CA ALA A 504 -28.34 -15.50 -6.78
C ALA A 504 -28.12 -16.09 -8.20
N LEU A 505 -27.02 -15.70 -8.86
CA LEU A 505 -26.65 -16.20 -10.18
C LEU A 505 -26.24 -17.69 -10.09
N ASP A 506 -25.51 -18.08 -9.04
CA ASP A 506 -25.06 -19.45 -8.83
C ASP A 506 -26.24 -20.41 -8.64
N HIS A 507 -27.28 -20.01 -7.92
CA HIS A 507 -28.52 -20.77 -7.83
C HIS A 507 -29.20 -20.94 -9.19
N MET A 508 -29.21 -19.92 -10.04
CA MET A 508 -29.75 -20.01 -11.39
C MET A 508 -28.90 -20.92 -12.27
N ILE A 509 -27.56 -20.79 -12.22
CA ILE A 509 -26.61 -21.65 -12.91
C ILE A 509 -26.76 -23.11 -12.47
N ALA A 510 -26.78 -23.38 -11.17
CA ALA A 510 -26.97 -24.73 -10.62
C ALA A 510 -28.30 -25.37 -11.06
N SER A 511 -29.37 -24.57 -11.14
CA SER A 511 -30.65 -25.01 -11.66
C SER A 511 -30.59 -25.31 -13.16
N ALA A 512 -29.89 -24.50 -13.94
CA ALA A 512 -29.66 -24.74 -15.37
C ALA A 512 -28.82 -26.00 -15.59
N LEU A 513 -27.75 -26.20 -14.83
CA LEU A 513 -26.91 -27.40 -14.88
C LEU A 513 -27.74 -28.67 -14.64
N ARG A 514 -28.54 -28.73 -13.60
CA ARG A 514 -29.40 -29.88 -13.29
C ARG A 514 -30.43 -30.17 -14.39
N ARG A 515 -31.05 -29.13 -14.96
CA ARG A 515 -32.03 -29.30 -16.08
C ARG A 515 -31.37 -29.80 -17.37
N ASN A 516 -30.08 -29.61 -17.54
CA ASN A 516 -29.33 -30.01 -18.74
C ASN A 516 -28.38 -31.18 -18.48
N HIS A 517 -28.79 -32.12 -17.61
CA HIS A 517 -28.10 -33.38 -17.34
C HIS A 517 -26.67 -33.25 -16.75
N TYR A 518 -26.41 -32.20 -15.99
CA TYR A 518 -25.24 -32.15 -15.13
C TYR A 518 -25.63 -32.65 -13.74
N ARG A 519 -24.84 -33.57 -13.21
CA ARG A 519 -25.02 -34.08 -11.85
C ARG A 519 -23.93 -33.58 -10.92
N PRO A 520 -24.20 -33.32 -9.64
CA PRO A 520 -23.18 -33.08 -8.65
C PRO A 520 -22.37 -34.38 -8.45
N VAL A 521 -21.04 -34.27 -8.57
CA VAL A 521 -20.12 -35.40 -8.42
C VAL A 521 -19.33 -35.32 -7.11
N GLN A 522 -19.13 -34.11 -6.60
CA GLN A 522 -18.42 -33.86 -5.35
C GLN A 522 -18.98 -32.64 -4.63
N VAL A 523 -18.95 -32.67 -3.31
CA VAL A 523 -19.27 -31.56 -2.43
C VAL A 523 -18.09 -31.38 -1.49
N VAL A 524 -17.48 -30.20 -1.53
CA VAL A 524 -16.23 -29.91 -0.80
C VAL A 524 -16.46 -28.73 0.12
N PRO A 525 -16.28 -28.88 1.45
CA PRO A 525 -16.29 -27.74 2.36
C PRO A 525 -15.24 -26.70 1.95
N TYR A 526 -15.65 -25.44 1.92
CA TYR A 526 -14.82 -24.29 1.57
C TYR A 526 -15.28 -23.10 2.41
N GLY A 527 -14.82 -23.05 3.64
CA GLY A 527 -15.21 -22.04 4.62
C GLY A 527 -14.02 -21.54 5.40
N THR A 528 -14.23 -20.50 6.19
CA THR A 528 -13.24 -19.97 7.13
C THR A 528 -13.58 -20.45 8.54
N GLU A 529 -12.57 -20.56 9.38
CA GLU A 529 -12.75 -20.83 10.81
C GLU A 529 -13.25 -19.58 11.57
N LEU A 530 -13.15 -18.40 10.96
CA LEU A 530 -13.47 -17.11 11.59
C LEU A 530 -14.75 -16.49 11.02
N PRO A 531 -15.77 -16.20 11.86
CA PRO A 531 -16.90 -15.37 11.46
C PRO A 531 -16.41 -13.95 11.09
N PRO A 532 -17.05 -13.20 10.16
CA PRO A 532 -18.39 -13.43 9.60
C PRO A 532 -18.41 -14.10 8.22
N VAL A 533 -17.26 -14.51 7.68
CA VAL A 533 -17.24 -15.15 6.36
C VAL A 533 -17.87 -16.52 6.50
N GLY A 534 -19.06 -16.68 5.94
CA GLY A 534 -19.85 -17.89 6.05
C GLY A 534 -19.15 -19.14 5.56
N GLN A 535 -19.51 -20.30 6.08
CA GLN A 535 -19.06 -21.57 5.53
C GLN A 535 -19.65 -21.74 4.13
N GLY A 536 -18.79 -21.68 3.11
CA GLY A 536 -19.15 -22.03 1.75
C GLY A 536 -18.92 -23.52 1.51
N THR A 537 -19.49 -24.01 0.45
CA THR A 537 -19.30 -25.42 0.02
C THR A 537 -19.25 -25.43 -1.49
N TYR A 538 -18.12 -25.82 -2.06
CA TYR A 538 -18.06 -26.04 -3.50
C TYR A 538 -18.86 -27.28 -3.86
N VAL A 539 -19.85 -27.11 -4.74
CA VAL A 539 -20.57 -28.20 -5.40
C VAL A 539 -20.00 -28.32 -6.81
N ILE A 540 -19.42 -29.46 -7.12
CA ILE A 540 -18.78 -29.73 -8.43
C ILE A 540 -19.74 -30.56 -9.27
N TYR A 541 -20.06 -30.08 -10.48
CA TYR A 541 -20.94 -30.70 -11.44
C TYR A 541 -20.19 -31.20 -12.66
N ARG A 542 -20.64 -32.32 -13.23
CA ARG A 542 -20.17 -32.86 -14.52
C ARG A 542 -21.35 -33.30 -15.37
N PRO A 543 -21.24 -33.25 -16.71
CA PRO A 543 -22.23 -33.84 -17.60
C PRO A 543 -22.40 -35.33 -17.31
N GLU A 544 -23.61 -35.83 -17.44
CA GLU A 544 -23.89 -37.28 -17.39
C GLU A 544 -23.23 -37.98 -18.57
N PRO A 545 -22.58 -39.13 -18.40
CA PRO A 545 -22.00 -39.88 -19.51
C PRO A 545 -23.09 -40.32 -20.48
N GLY A 546 -22.90 -40.04 -21.79
CA GLY A 546 -23.75 -40.61 -22.86
C GLY A 546 -25.01 -39.81 -23.20
N LYS A 547 -25.12 -38.56 -22.79
CA LYS A 547 -26.21 -37.66 -23.25
C LYS A 547 -25.66 -36.41 -23.92
#